data_263f20a5c447d7cc54ccaf5250b5c2fe
#
_entry.id   263f20a5c447d7cc54ccaf5250b5c2fe
#
_cell.length_a   1.000
_cell.length_b   1.000
_cell.length_c   1.000
_cell.angle_alpha   90.00
_cell.angle_beta   90.00
_cell.angle_gamma   90.00
#
_symmetry.space_group_name_H-M   'P 1'
#
loop_
_entity.id
_entity.type
_entity.pdbx_description
1 polymer ?
#
loop_
_entity_poly.entity_id
_entity_poly.type
_entity_poly.pdbx_seq_one_letter_code
_entity_poly.pdbx_strand_id
1 'polypeptide(L)'
;MRRSILLQLLFLVPATGALSCAQDPHTDVAMRVLSSTPLIDGHNDLPWAIRGSEIAPHDVEADVHDLRQRTSFHTDIERLRSGMVGAQFWSVYIPFEATEEGAAKVQLEQIDIAHQIIDKYPDVFELALDASDIQRVFGNQKIASMLGIEGGHAIENSLGALRAFHRMGVRYMTLTHNGTLDWADAANDEQRHGGLTYFGQEVVREMNRLGMLVDLSHTSPSTMNDALDVAEAPVIWSHASANGIREHPRNVPDQVLSRLPDNGGVVMVTFVPSFVSESDEATLSDVADHIDHVAAIAGIDHVGIGSDFDGIDSTPIGLEDVSTYPSLFAELSRRGWTEQDLRKLAGENLLRVMREAEAVARRLQRDAPPSTATIEQLDGPISND
;
A
#
# COMPACT_ATOMS: atom_id res chain seq x y z
N MET A 1 44.19 30.56 77.52
CA MET A 1 42.83 30.62 76.94
C MET A 1 42.92 30.89 75.42
N ARG A 2 42.82 29.86 74.62
CA ARG A 2 42.78 29.94 73.15
C ARG A 2 41.39 29.58 72.70
N ARG A 3 40.66 30.52 72.09
CA ARG A 3 39.31 30.30 71.47
C ARG A 3 39.52 29.82 70.07
N SER A 4 39.05 28.61 69.72
CA SER A 4 38.98 28.07 68.38
C SER A 4 37.68 28.57 67.76
N ILE A 5 37.80 29.21 66.59
CA ILE A 5 36.64 29.61 65.74
C ILE A 5 36.41 28.47 64.74
N LEU A 6 35.21 27.86 64.83
CA LEU A 6 34.77 26.83 63.88
C LEU A 6 34.11 27.55 62.68
N LEU A 7 34.72 27.43 61.52
CA LEU A 7 34.23 27.95 60.27
C LEU A 7 33.31 26.85 59.64
N GLN A 8 32.01 27.11 59.60
CA GLN A 8 31.07 26.23 58.88
C GLN A 8 31.07 26.63 57.39
N LEU A 9 31.56 25.74 56.53
CA LEU A 9 31.40 25.84 55.10
C LEU A 9 30.00 25.33 54.69
N LEU A 10 29.13 26.23 54.23
CA LEU A 10 27.89 25.87 53.55
C LEU A 10 28.23 25.43 52.12
N PHE A 11 28.05 24.14 51.83
CA PHE A 11 28.08 23.66 50.46
C PHE A 11 26.73 23.98 49.81
N LEU A 12 26.73 24.94 48.84
CA LEU A 12 25.62 25.11 47.91
C LEU A 12 25.68 23.99 46.86
N VAL A 13 24.72 23.07 46.91
CA VAL A 13 24.49 22.10 45.84
C VAL A 13 23.72 22.78 44.74
N PRO A 14 24.22 22.89 43.52
CA PRO A 14 23.44 23.42 42.42
C PRO A 14 22.33 22.41 42.10
N ALA A 15 21.06 22.84 42.15
CA ALA A 15 19.95 22.07 41.64
C ALA A 15 20.09 22.01 40.10
N THR A 16 20.58 20.91 39.56
CA THR A 16 20.49 20.60 38.14
C THR A 16 19.06 20.30 37.86
N GLY A 17 18.31 21.30 37.38
CA GLY A 17 17.00 21.11 36.80
C GLY A 17 17.17 20.22 35.56
N ALA A 18 16.70 18.98 35.65
CA ALA A 18 16.50 18.16 34.46
C ALA A 18 15.48 18.89 33.57
N LEU A 19 15.94 19.45 32.46
CA LEU A 19 15.07 19.84 31.36
C LEU A 19 14.40 18.52 30.88
N SER A 20 13.18 18.28 31.36
CA SER A 20 12.28 17.35 30.71
C SER A 20 12.02 17.93 29.34
N CYS A 21 12.58 17.38 28.27
CA CYS A 21 12.09 17.60 26.93
C CYS A 21 10.61 17.20 26.96
N ALA A 22 9.70 18.18 26.93
CA ALA A 22 8.29 17.92 26.76
C ALA A 22 8.16 17.17 25.42
N GLN A 23 7.67 15.93 25.47
CA GLN A 23 7.42 15.13 24.28
C GLN A 23 6.38 15.88 23.44
N ASP A 24 6.58 15.93 22.13
CA ASP A 24 5.65 16.62 21.22
C ASP A 24 4.25 15.99 21.35
N PRO A 25 3.21 16.75 21.73
CA PRO A 25 1.87 16.20 21.95
C PRO A 25 1.29 15.54 20.69
N HIS A 26 1.71 15.96 19.51
CA HIS A 26 1.26 15.35 18.25
C HIS A 26 1.89 13.97 18.01
N THR A 27 3.12 13.77 18.43
CA THR A 27 3.76 12.44 18.46
C THR A 27 3.00 11.50 19.42
N ASP A 28 2.58 12.00 20.59
CA ASP A 28 1.78 11.19 21.52
C ASP A 28 0.42 10.79 20.93
N VAL A 29 -0.22 11.69 20.15
CA VAL A 29 -1.44 11.37 19.39
C VAL A 29 -1.18 10.27 18.37
N ALA A 30 -0.14 10.40 17.54
CA ALA A 30 0.26 9.41 16.54
C ALA A 30 0.45 8.02 17.19
N MET A 31 1.23 7.97 18.27
CA MET A 31 1.52 6.72 18.98
C MET A 31 0.26 6.07 19.57
N ARG A 32 -0.67 6.86 20.15
CA ARG A 32 -1.95 6.32 20.65
C ARG A 32 -2.82 5.74 19.54
N VAL A 33 -2.92 6.41 18.40
CA VAL A 33 -3.68 5.95 17.26
C VAL A 33 -3.10 4.64 16.73
N LEU A 34 -1.81 4.61 16.40
CA LEU A 34 -1.13 3.48 15.80
C LEU A 34 -0.99 2.27 16.74
N SER A 35 -1.01 2.48 18.06
CA SER A 35 -1.05 1.37 19.02
C SER A 35 -2.42 0.68 19.13
N SER A 36 -3.49 1.34 18.72
CA SER A 36 -4.86 0.84 18.85
C SER A 36 -5.55 0.51 17.52
N THR A 37 -4.97 0.95 16.41
CA THR A 37 -5.50 0.74 15.06
C THR A 37 -4.37 0.24 14.17
N PRO A 38 -4.55 -0.85 13.42
CA PRO A 38 -3.50 -1.31 12.52
C PRO A 38 -3.21 -0.25 11.45
N LEU A 39 -1.96 0.21 11.39
CA LEU A 39 -1.48 0.92 10.21
C LEU A 39 -1.39 -0.10 9.08
N ILE A 40 -2.14 0.11 8.01
CA ILE A 40 -2.15 -0.74 6.82
C ILE A 40 -1.49 0.03 5.69
N ASP A 41 -0.31 -0.41 5.29
CA ASP A 41 0.36 0.10 4.11
C ASP A 41 -0.05 -0.71 2.88
N GLY A 42 -0.52 -0.02 1.85
CA GLY A 42 -1.08 -0.60 0.63
C GLY A 42 -0.08 -1.19 -0.33
N HIS A 43 1.21 -0.83 -0.21
CA HIS A 43 2.20 -1.26 -1.21
C HIS A 43 3.63 -1.20 -0.68
N ASN A 44 4.33 -2.33 -0.75
CA ASN A 44 5.74 -2.44 -0.42
C ASN A 44 6.38 -3.57 -1.24
N ASP A 45 7.47 -3.27 -1.91
CA ASP A 45 8.13 -4.16 -2.89
C ASP A 45 9.28 -4.98 -2.33
N LEU A 46 9.34 -5.19 -1.02
CA LEU A 46 10.38 -6.05 -0.41
C LEU A 46 10.55 -7.40 -1.14
N PRO A 47 9.47 -8.10 -1.57
CA PRO A 47 9.65 -9.34 -2.32
C PRO A 47 10.40 -9.16 -3.65
N TRP A 48 10.19 -8.02 -4.33
CA TRP A 48 10.93 -7.70 -5.55
C TRP A 48 12.38 -7.28 -5.26
N ALA A 49 12.61 -6.49 -4.22
CA ALA A 49 13.95 -6.08 -3.80
C ALA A 49 14.83 -7.29 -3.46
N ILE A 50 14.27 -8.35 -2.84
CA ILE A 50 14.96 -9.62 -2.60
C ILE A 50 15.19 -10.38 -3.91
N ARG A 51 14.18 -10.48 -4.79
CA ARG A 51 14.32 -11.14 -6.09
C ARG A 51 15.41 -10.49 -6.93
N GLY A 52 15.43 -9.16 -6.99
CA GLY A 52 16.36 -8.36 -7.79
C GLY A 52 17.71 -8.10 -7.12
N SER A 53 17.99 -8.67 -5.95
CA SER A 53 19.22 -8.44 -5.21
C SER A 53 20.46 -8.83 -6.04
N GLU A 54 21.43 -7.94 -6.14
CA GLU A 54 22.70 -8.21 -6.85
C GLU A 54 23.58 -9.25 -6.13
N ILE A 55 23.42 -9.37 -4.80
CA ILE A 55 24.29 -10.22 -3.95
C ILE A 55 23.73 -11.64 -3.88
N ALA A 56 22.42 -11.79 -3.67
CA ALA A 56 21.78 -13.09 -3.47
C ALA A 56 20.38 -13.08 -4.11
N PRO A 57 20.27 -13.03 -5.45
CA PRO A 57 18.98 -12.94 -6.13
C PRO A 57 18.10 -14.14 -5.82
N HIS A 58 16.82 -13.89 -5.57
CA HIS A 58 15.78 -14.88 -5.22
C HIS A 58 15.99 -15.62 -3.88
N ASP A 59 17.10 -15.42 -3.17
CA ASP A 59 17.42 -16.19 -1.96
C ASP A 59 16.94 -15.48 -0.70
N VAL A 60 15.71 -15.80 -0.25
CA VAL A 60 15.14 -15.29 1.00
C VAL A 60 15.95 -15.68 2.22
N GLU A 61 16.70 -16.82 2.16
CA GLU A 61 17.47 -17.34 3.28
C GLU A 61 18.87 -16.73 3.42
N ALA A 62 19.33 -15.95 2.43
CA ALA A 62 20.63 -15.31 2.48
C ALA A 62 20.76 -14.35 3.70
N ASP A 63 21.94 -14.34 4.33
CA ASP A 63 22.22 -13.47 5.49
C ASP A 63 21.98 -11.98 5.19
N VAL A 64 22.21 -11.52 3.97
CA VAL A 64 21.98 -10.13 3.54
C VAL A 64 20.50 -9.75 3.49
N HIS A 65 19.61 -10.75 3.48
CA HIS A 65 18.15 -10.61 3.50
C HIS A 65 17.54 -11.00 4.84
N ASP A 66 18.36 -11.16 5.91
CA ASP A 66 17.82 -11.42 7.25
C ASP A 66 17.16 -10.14 7.80
N LEU A 67 15.84 -10.11 7.79
CA LEU A 67 15.05 -8.96 8.28
C LEU A 67 15.16 -8.73 9.79
N ARG A 68 15.80 -9.64 10.54
CA ARG A 68 16.13 -9.40 11.96
C ARG A 68 17.36 -8.50 12.13
N GLN A 69 18.10 -8.28 11.05
CA GLN A 69 19.23 -7.36 10.98
C GLN A 69 18.81 -6.07 10.25
N ARG A 70 19.62 -5.02 10.39
CA ARG A 70 19.46 -3.82 9.58
C ARG A 70 19.78 -4.15 8.12
N THR A 71 18.78 -4.11 7.25
CA THR A 71 18.96 -4.36 5.82
C THR A 71 19.37 -3.10 5.07
N SER A 72 19.81 -3.25 3.82
CA SER A 72 19.97 -2.14 2.87
C SER A 72 18.63 -1.69 2.27
N PHE A 73 17.56 -2.45 2.46
CA PHE A 73 16.21 -2.13 2.01
C PHE A 73 15.59 -1.01 2.87
N HIS A 74 14.45 -0.47 2.45
CA HIS A 74 13.65 0.42 3.30
C HIS A 74 12.97 -0.34 4.45
N THR A 75 12.95 -1.67 4.38
CA THR A 75 12.19 -2.56 5.25
C THR A 75 13.07 -3.53 6.02
N ASP A 76 12.88 -3.60 7.34
CA ASP A 76 13.27 -4.69 8.24
C ASP A 76 12.34 -4.72 9.47
N ILE A 77 12.45 -5.79 10.28
CA ILE A 77 11.53 -6.02 11.40
C ILE A 77 11.62 -4.94 12.47
N GLU A 78 12.82 -4.43 12.77
CA GLU A 78 13.00 -3.37 13.78
C GLU A 78 12.33 -2.07 13.33
N ARG A 79 12.52 -1.71 12.05
CA ARG A 79 11.92 -0.51 11.46
C ARG A 79 10.41 -0.63 11.29
N LEU A 80 9.88 -1.80 10.87
CA LEU A 80 8.44 -2.06 10.81
C LEU A 80 7.78 -1.87 12.19
N ARG A 81 8.43 -2.38 13.25
CA ARG A 81 7.94 -2.20 14.62
C ARG A 81 8.03 -0.75 15.08
N SER A 82 9.14 -0.07 14.77
CA SER A 82 9.33 1.35 15.08
C SER A 82 8.31 2.23 14.35
N GLY A 83 7.97 1.88 13.11
CA GLY A 83 6.93 2.52 12.32
C GLY A 83 5.51 2.14 12.70
N MET A 84 5.37 1.20 13.67
CA MET A 84 4.07 0.72 14.16
C MET A 84 3.20 0.11 13.05
N VAL A 85 3.80 -0.51 12.03
CA VAL A 85 3.09 -1.18 10.94
C VAL A 85 2.30 -2.35 11.51
N GLY A 86 0.99 -2.32 11.33
CA GLY A 86 0.07 -3.36 11.80
C GLY A 86 -0.33 -4.35 10.71
N ALA A 87 -0.27 -3.90 9.45
CA ALA A 87 -0.53 -4.74 8.30
C ALA A 87 0.19 -4.19 7.07
N GLN A 88 0.61 -5.09 6.18
CA GLN A 88 1.35 -4.75 4.97
C GLN A 88 0.81 -5.53 3.77
N PHE A 89 0.50 -4.82 2.69
CA PHE A 89 0.42 -5.44 1.37
C PHE A 89 1.82 -5.55 0.78
N TRP A 90 2.29 -6.78 0.66
CA TRP A 90 3.51 -7.09 -0.08
C TRP A 90 3.17 -7.14 -1.55
N SER A 91 3.77 -6.24 -2.33
CA SER A 91 3.68 -6.28 -3.78
C SER A 91 4.40 -7.53 -4.29
N VAL A 92 3.70 -8.33 -5.04
CA VAL A 92 4.29 -9.43 -5.81
C VAL A 92 4.46 -8.98 -7.26
N TYR A 93 5.11 -7.83 -7.40
CA TYR A 93 5.45 -7.19 -8.67
C TYR A 93 6.23 -8.11 -9.60
N ILE A 94 5.93 -8.03 -10.88
CA ILE A 94 6.76 -8.55 -11.97
C ILE A 94 6.88 -7.52 -13.09
N PRO A 95 8.03 -7.41 -13.78
CA PRO A 95 8.19 -6.44 -14.85
C PRO A 95 7.29 -6.77 -16.05
N PHE A 96 6.89 -5.76 -16.82
CA PHE A 96 6.04 -5.94 -17.99
C PHE A 96 6.70 -6.85 -19.03
N GLU A 97 8.02 -6.81 -19.13
CA GLU A 97 8.85 -7.65 -20.04
C GLU A 97 8.75 -9.15 -19.72
N ALA A 98 8.27 -9.51 -18.51
CA ALA A 98 7.99 -10.91 -18.17
C ALA A 98 6.94 -11.56 -19.11
N THR A 99 6.15 -10.76 -19.82
CA THR A 99 5.21 -11.25 -20.85
C THR A 99 5.92 -12.02 -21.96
N GLU A 100 7.18 -11.73 -22.25
CA GLU A 100 8.00 -12.42 -23.25
C GLU A 100 8.43 -13.83 -22.80
N GLU A 101 8.47 -14.09 -21.49
CA GLU A 101 8.95 -15.33 -20.88
C GLU A 101 7.84 -16.18 -20.24
N GLY A 102 6.60 -15.70 -20.24
CA GLY A 102 5.46 -16.30 -19.54
C GLY A 102 5.26 -15.64 -18.17
N ALA A 103 4.49 -14.54 -18.15
CA ALA A 103 4.27 -13.71 -16.96
C ALA A 103 3.66 -14.50 -15.80
N ALA A 104 2.73 -15.43 -16.07
CA ALA A 104 2.10 -16.24 -15.04
C ALA A 104 3.10 -17.12 -14.27
N LYS A 105 4.14 -17.64 -14.94
CA LYS A 105 5.22 -18.40 -14.29
C LYS A 105 6.02 -17.49 -13.35
N VAL A 106 6.45 -16.33 -13.84
CA VAL A 106 7.22 -15.37 -13.03
C VAL A 106 6.41 -14.89 -11.84
N GLN A 107 5.09 -14.69 -12.04
CA GLN A 107 4.15 -14.33 -10.96
C GLN A 107 4.05 -15.42 -9.88
N LEU A 108 4.03 -16.69 -10.25
CA LEU A 108 4.03 -17.80 -9.29
C LEU A 108 5.30 -17.80 -8.43
N GLU A 109 6.45 -17.59 -9.05
CA GLU A 109 7.74 -17.49 -8.34
C GLU A 109 7.77 -16.28 -7.38
N GLN A 110 7.17 -15.17 -7.78
CA GLN A 110 7.12 -13.96 -6.95
C GLN A 110 6.18 -14.13 -5.74
N ILE A 111 5.04 -14.78 -5.94
CA ILE A 111 4.12 -15.15 -4.84
C ILE A 111 4.83 -16.08 -3.84
N ASP A 112 5.61 -17.04 -4.34
CA ASP A 112 6.38 -17.97 -3.50
C ASP A 112 7.43 -17.25 -2.65
N ILE A 113 8.17 -16.27 -3.20
CA ILE A 113 9.10 -15.43 -2.43
C ILE A 113 8.38 -14.71 -1.28
N ALA A 114 7.22 -14.11 -1.55
CA ALA A 114 6.44 -13.42 -0.52
C ALA A 114 5.98 -14.40 0.59
N HIS A 115 5.55 -15.60 0.25
CA HIS A 115 5.22 -16.64 1.23
C HIS A 115 6.45 -17.07 2.04
N GLN A 116 7.61 -17.27 1.40
CA GLN A 116 8.85 -17.60 2.11
C GLN A 116 9.24 -16.52 3.12
N ILE A 117 9.08 -15.22 2.79
CA ILE A 117 9.32 -14.12 3.74
C ILE A 117 8.39 -14.24 4.95
N ILE A 118 7.11 -14.47 4.73
CA ILE A 118 6.11 -14.59 5.80
C ILE A 118 6.42 -15.78 6.69
N ASP A 119 6.71 -16.94 6.09
CA ASP A 119 6.95 -18.20 6.79
C ASP A 119 8.29 -18.21 7.56
N LYS A 120 9.29 -17.46 7.10
CA LYS A 120 10.59 -17.32 7.77
C LYS A 120 10.50 -16.63 9.14
N TYR A 121 9.52 -15.73 9.32
CA TYR A 121 9.38 -14.95 10.56
C TYR A 121 7.98 -15.09 11.18
N PRO A 122 7.55 -16.32 11.58
CA PRO A 122 6.18 -16.60 12.02
C PRO A 122 5.82 -15.94 13.37
N ASP A 123 6.81 -15.45 14.12
CA ASP A 123 6.62 -14.66 15.33
C ASP A 123 6.36 -13.16 15.02
N VAL A 124 6.56 -12.72 13.79
CA VAL A 124 6.39 -11.34 13.33
C VAL A 124 5.26 -11.22 12.34
N PHE A 125 5.26 -12.05 11.30
CA PHE A 125 4.30 -12.03 10.21
C PHE A 125 3.28 -13.16 10.32
N GLU A 126 2.09 -12.91 9.80
CA GLU A 126 1.07 -13.94 9.58
C GLU A 126 0.24 -13.57 8.36
N LEU A 127 0.04 -14.52 7.45
CA LEU A 127 -0.78 -14.31 6.26
C LEU A 127 -2.22 -13.97 6.66
N ALA A 128 -2.76 -12.88 6.10
CA ALA A 128 -4.12 -12.42 6.29
C ALA A 128 -4.89 -12.47 4.96
N LEU A 129 -6.04 -13.10 4.97
CA LEU A 129 -6.84 -13.34 3.76
C LEU A 129 -8.14 -12.52 3.73
N ASP A 130 -8.50 -11.90 4.84
CA ASP A 130 -9.69 -11.06 4.97
C ASP A 130 -9.51 -9.99 6.06
N ALA A 131 -10.47 -9.09 6.18
CA ALA A 131 -10.44 -8.00 7.16
C ALA A 131 -10.43 -8.50 8.62
N SER A 132 -11.01 -9.66 8.89
CA SER A 132 -11.03 -10.26 10.24
C SER A 132 -9.69 -10.84 10.62
N ASP A 133 -8.96 -11.41 9.67
CA ASP A 133 -7.59 -11.88 9.85
C ASP A 133 -6.66 -10.73 10.21
N ILE A 134 -6.75 -9.58 9.51
CA ILE A 134 -5.93 -8.40 9.83
C ILE A 134 -6.13 -8.00 11.29
N GLN A 135 -7.39 -7.89 11.73
CA GLN A 135 -7.69 -7.50 13.11
C GLN A 135 -7.20 -8.53 14.14
N ARG A 136 -7.35 -9.82 13.83
CA ARG A 136 -6.88 -10.93 14.69
C ARG A 136 -5.36 -10.93 14.81
N VAL A 137 -4.64 -10.80 13.68
CA VAL A 137 -3.18 -10.81 13.62
C VAL A 137 -2.60 -9.61 14.36
N PHE A 138 -3.14 -8.42 14.11
CA PHE A 138 -2.77 -7.19 14.84
C PHE A 138 -3.04 -7.33 16.35
N GLY A 139 -4.19 -7.90 16.74
CA GLY A 139 -4.52 -8.17 18.15
C GLY A 139 -3.53 -9.13 18.83
N ASN A 140 -2.85 -9.98 18.04
CA ASN A 140 -1.78 -10.87 18.50
C ASN A 140 -0.39 -10.23 18.43
N GLN A 141 -0.30 -8.92 18.18
CA GLN A 141 0.94 -8.15 18.09
C GLN A 141 1.88 -8.62 16.96
N LYS A 142 1.30 -9.13 15.89
CA LYS A 142 1.98 -9.45 14.63
C LYS A 142 1.55 -8.49 13.53
N ILE A 143 2.30 -8.49 12.44
CA ILE A 143 2.01 -7.74 11.23
C ILE A 143 1.23 -8.65 10.27
N ALA A 144 -0.01 -8.26 9.99
CA ALA A 144 -0.84 -8.97 9.02
C ALA A 144 -0.25 -8.77 7.62
N SER A 145 0.07 -9.87 6.96
CA SER A 145 0.73 -9.87 5.65
C SER A 145 -0.27 -10.26 4.57
N MET A 146 -0.46 -9.39 3.59
CA MET A 146 -1.34 -9.60 2.45
C MET A 146 -0.53 -9.53 1.16
N LEU A 147 -1.03 -10.11 0.08
CA LEU A 147 -0.36 -10.12 -1.22
C LEU A 147 -1.16 -9.30 -2.23
N GLY A 148 -0.46 -8.47 -3.00
CA GLY A 148 -1.03 -7.71 -4.11
C GLY A 148 -0.25 -7.91 -5.40
N ILE A 149 -0.92 -8.28 -6.49
CA ILE A 149 -0.32 -8.32 -7.82
C ILE A 149 -0.27 -6.91 -8.38
N GLU A 150 0.87 -6.53 -8.93
CA GLU A 150 1.04 -5.25 -9.59
C GLU A 150 1.17 -5.43 -11.10
N GLY A 151 0.02 -5.36 -11.75
CA GLY A 151 -0.10 -5.45 -13.21
C GLY A 151 -0.84 -6.69 -13.71
N GLY A 152 -1.95 -6.44 -14.43
CA GLY A 152 -2.81 -7.47 -14.98
C GLY A 152 -2.18 -8.28 -16.12
N HIS A 153 -0.99 -7.92 -16.63
CA HIS A 153 -0.22 -8.77 -17.53
C HIS A 153 0.10 -10.15 -16.90
N ALA A 154 0.16 -10.21 -15.56
CA ALA A 154 0.38 -11.45 -14.82
C ALA A 154 -0.64 -12.55 -15.12
N ILE A 155 -1.88 -12.20 -15.49
CA ILE A 155 -2.93 -13.20 -15.76
C ILE A 155 -2.88 -13.76 -17.18
N GLU A 156 -2.07 -13.22 -18.11
CA GLU A 156 -1.97 -13.68 -19.51
C GLU A 156 -3.35 -13.85 -20.15
N ASN A 157 -4.22 -12.83 -20.00
CA ASN A 157 -5.60 -12.81 -20.51
C ASN A 157 -6.47 -13.98 -20.01
N SER A 158 -6.16 -14.57 -18.85
CA SER A 158 -6.82 -15.74 -18.30
C SER A 158 -7.54 -15.47 -16.98
N LEU A 159 -8.86 -15.49 -16.95
CA LEU A 159 -9.66 -15.48 -15.72
C LEU A 159 -9.38 -16.72 -14.84
N GLY A 160 -8.90 -17.81 -15.44
CA GLY A 160 -8.45 -19.00 -14.72
C GLY A 160 -7.21 -18.74 -13.88
N ALA A 161 -6.22 -18.01 -14.44
CA ALA A 161 -5.01 -17.58 -13.74
C ALA A 161 -5.36 -16.61 -12.59
N LEU A 162 -6.23 -15.61 -12.84
CA LEU A 162 -6.73 -14.71 -11.80
C LEU A 162 -7.30 -15.47 -10.59
N ARG A 163 -8.15 -16.46 -10.84
CA ARG A 163 -8.70 -17.32 -9.77
C ARG A 163 -7.64 -18.16 -9.06
N ALA A 164 -6.61 -18.61 -9.78
CA ALA A 164 -5.52 -19.37 -9.19
C ALA A 164 -4.71 -18.49 -8.23
N PHE A 165 -4.35 -17.28 -8.63
CA PHE A 165 -3.63 -16.32 -7.79
C PHE A 165 -4.44 -15.94 -6.54
N HIS A 166 -5.76 -15.72 -6.66
CA HIS A 166 -6.61 -15.49 -5.50
C HIS A 166 -6.56 -16.65 -4.50
N ARG A 167 -6.59 -17.91 -4.97
CA ARG A 167 -6.45 -19.09 -4.09
C ARG A 167 -5.09 -19.18 -3.42
N MET A 168 -4.05 -18.59 -4.02
CA MET A 168 -2.70 -18.50 -3.44
C MET A 168 -2.54 -17.36 -2.44
N GLY A 169 -3.59 -16.60 -2.15
CA GLY A 169 -3.59 -15.57 -1.11
C GLY A 169 -3.56 -14.14 -1.63
N VAL A 170 -3.52 -13.91 -2.94
CA VAL A 170 -3.58 -12.55 -3.51
C VAL A 170 -4.93 -11.91 -3.21
N ARG A 171 -4.92 -10.64 -2.77
CA ARG A 171 -6.12 -9.91 -2.36
C ARG A 171 -6.39 -8.63 -3.13
N TYR A 172 -5.42 -8.13 -3.89
CA TYR A 172 -5.68 -7.17 -4.95
C TYR A 172 -4.90 -7.50 -6.23
N MET A 173 -5.34 -6.94 -7.33
CA MET A 173 -4.57 -6.88 -8.57
C MET A 173 -4.72 -5.49 -9.17
N THR A 174 -3.58 -4.83 -9.43
CA THR A 174 -3.53 -3.60 -10.23
C THR A 174 -3.81 -3.96 -11.67
N LEU A 175 -4.77 -3.27 -12.30
CA LEU A 175 -5.24 -3.67 -13.64
C LEU A 175 -4.15 -3.54 -14.72
N THR A 176 -3.28 -2.55 -14.61
CA THR A 176 -2.10 -2.36 -15.48
C THR A 176 -0.88 -2.03 -14.63
N HIS A 177 0.34 -2.20 -15.15
CA HIS A 177 1.53 -1.53 -14.65
C HIS A 177 1.91 -0.41 -15.63
N ASN A 178 3.15 -0.32 -16.09
CA ASN A 178 3.60 0.74 -16.99
C ASN A 178 3.23 0.51 -18.47
N GLY A 179 2.79 -0.68 -18.84
CA GLY A 179 2.38 -1.02 -20.21
C GLY A 179 0.87 -1.19 -20.37
N THR A 180 0.32 -0.67 -21.47
CA THR A 180 -1.06 -0.91 -21.90
C THR A 180 -1.22 -2.36 -22.33
N LEU A 181 -2.25 -3.03 -21.76
CA LEU A 181 -2.56 -4.43 -22.03
C LEU A 181 -3.52 -4.58 -23.22
N ASP A 182 -3.81 -5.83 -23.61
CA ASP A 182 -4.83 -6.11 -24.63
C ASP A 182 -6.24 -5.69 -24.22
N TRP A 183 -6.46 -5.36 -22.93
CA TRP A 183 -7.78 -5.11 -22.37
C TRP A 183 -7.90 -3.90 -21.44
N ALA A 184 -6.80 -3.17 -21.17
CA ALA A 184 -6.79 -2.00 -20.28
C ALA A 184 -5.66 -1.04 -20.62
N ASP A 185 -5.94 0.25 -20.66
CA ASP A 185 -4.95 1.30 -20.90
C ASP A 185 -4.22 1.69 -19.62
N ALA A 186 -2.88 1.75 -19.68
CA ALA A 186 -2.00 2.21 -18.61
C ALA A 186 -1.85 3.74 -18.59
N ALA A 187 -1.43 4.29 -17.44
CA ALA A 187 -1.20 5.73 -17.27
C ALA A 187 0.01 6.25 -18.06
N ASN A 188 1.06 5.44 -18.15
CA ASN A 188 2.35 5.85 -18.70
C ASN A 188 2.63 5.33 -20.11
N ASP A 189 1.61 4.78 -20.79
CA ASP A 189 1.76 4.19 -22.11
C ASP A 189 0.70 4.71 -23.09
N GLU A 190 0.83 4.36 -24.37
CA GLU A 190 -0.14 4.72 -25.38
C GLU A 190 -1.51 4.12 -25.08
N GLN A 191 -2.54 4.95 -25.11
CA GLN A 191 -3.93 4.50 -24.94
C GLN A 191 -4.43 3.88 -26.24
N ARG A 192 -4.83 2.61 -26.19
CA ARG A 192 -5.30 1.83 -27.35
C ARG A 192 -6.82 1.59 -27.35
N HIS A 193 -7.43 1.58 -26.16
CA HIS A 193 -8.82 1.14 -25.99
C HIS A 193 -9.73 2.29 -25.54
N GLY A 194 -9.17 3.40 -25.06
CA GLY A 194 -9.93 4.47 -24.43
C GLY A 194 -10.47 4.06 -23.06
N GLY A 195 -9.82 3.11 -22.39
CA GLY A 195 -10.17 2.57 -21.07
C GLY A 195 -10.12 1.04 -21.01
N LEU A 196 -11.20 0.40 -20.55
CA LEU A 196 -11.35 -1.06 -20.50
C LEU A 196 -12.06 -1.58 -21.73
N THR A 197 -11.57 -2.67 -22.31
CA THR A 197 -12.31 -3.49 -23.28
C THR A 197 -13.44 -4.27 -22.58
N TYR A 198 -14.24 -5.03 -23.34
CA TYR A 198 -15.26 -5.93 -22.74
C TYR A 198 -14.63 -7.02 -21.88
N PHE A 199 -13.46 -7.55 -22.28
CA PHE A 199 -12.72 -8.51 -21.45
C PHE A 199 -12.17 -7.84 -20.17
N GLY A 200 -11.65 -6.61 -20.26
CA GLY A 200 -11.22 -5.83 -19.10
C GLY A 200 -12.34 -5.60 -18.08
N GLN A 201 -13.54 -5.29 -18.56
CA GLN A 201 -14.73 -5.20 -17.71
C GLN A 201 -15.07 -6.55 -17.06
N GLU A 202 -14.88 -7.66 -17.76
CA GLU A 202 -15.13 -9.00 -17.23
C GLU A 202 -14.08 -9.39 -16.19
N VAL A 203 -12.82 -8.95 -16.33
CA VAL A 203 -11.78 -9.08 -15.29
C VAL A 203 -12.24 -8.37 -14.00
N VAL A 204 -12.73 -7.13 -14.09
CA VAL A 204 -13.25 -6.38 -12.93
C VAL A 204 -14.42 -7.13 -12.27
N ARG A 205 -15.38 -7.65 -13.06
CA ARG A 205 -16.51 -8.42 -12.52
C ARG A 205 -16.06 -9.70 -11.81
N GLU A 206 -15.11 -10.43 -12.38
CA GLU A 206 -14.59 -11.66 -11.75
C GLU A 206 -13.79 -11.34 -10.48
N MET A 207 -13.01 -10.23 -10.44
CA MET A 207 -12.38 -9.76 -9.22
C MET A 207 -13.40 -9.45 -8.12
N ASN A 208 -14.48 -8.75 -8.45
CA ASN A 208 -15.57 -8.48 -7.50
C ASN A 208 -16.22 -9.80 -7.02
N ARG A 209 -16.43 -10.77 -7.93
CA ARG A 209 -16.96 -12.09 -7.56
C ARG A 209 -16.02 -12.87 -6.63
N LEU A 210 -14.72 -12.72 -6.77
CA LEU A 210 -13.71 -13.34 -5.92
C LEU A 210 -13.57 -12.65 -4.54
N GLY A 211 -13.94 -11.37 -4.44
CA GLY A 211 -13.59 -10.51 -3.31
C GLY A 211 -12.14 -10.02 -3.37
N MET A 212 -11.54 -10.04 -4.56
CA MET A 212 -10.25 -9.45 -4.85
C MET A 212 -10.47 -7.97 -5.12
N LEU A 213 -9.73 -7.09 -4.44
CA LEU A 213 -9.82 -5.65 -4.62
C LEU A 213 -9.31 -5.28 -6.02
N VAL A 214 -10.08 -4.46 -6.72
CA VAL A 214 -9.67 -3.86 -7.99
C VAL A 214 -8.78 -2.68 -7.67
N ASP A 215 -7.50 -2.78 -8.03
CA ASP A 215 -6.53 -1.70 -7.82
C ASP A 215 -6.33 -0.92 -9.11
N LEU A 216 -6.49 0.40 -9.01
CA LEU A 216 -6.44 1.35 -10.11
C LEU A 216 -5.16 2.18 -10.15
N SER A 217 -4.18 1.90 -9.30
CA SER A 217 -2.82 2.44 -9.47
C SER A 217 -2.32 2.10 -10.88
N HIS A 218 -1.47 2.92 -11.47
CA HIS A 218 -0.93 2.74 -12.82
C HIS A 218 -1.92 2.82 -14.00
N THR A 219 -3.23 2.86 -13.77
CA THR A 219 -4.22 2.87 -14.86
C THR A 219 -4.42 4.27 -15.44
N SER A 220 -4.81 4.34 -16.72
CA SER A 220 -5.21 5.60 -17.31
C SER A 220 -6.48 6.16 -16.68
N PRO A 221 -6.74 7.48 -16.74
CA PRO A 221 -7.99 8.06 -16.25
C PRO A 221 -9.24 7.45 -16.89
N SER A 222 -9.17 7.01 -18.15
CA SER A 222 -10.26 6.32 -18.85
C SER A 222 -10.51 4.96 -18.21
N THR A 223 -9.45 4.18 -17.96
CA THR A 223 -9.54 2.89 -17.27
C THR A 223 -10.09 3.03 -15.85
N MET A 224 -9.67 4.09 -15.11
CA MET A 224 -10.23 4.38 -13.79
C MET A 224 -11.74 4.59 -13.84
N ASN A 225 -12.22 5.40 -14.81
CA ASN A 225 -13.63 5.68 -14.96
C ASN A 225 -14.43 4.44 -15.34
N ASP A 226 -13.98 3.66 -16.33
CA ASP A 226 -14.64 2.43 -16.76
C ASP A 226 -14.71 1.39 -15.63
N ALA A 227 -13.62 1.26 -14.86
CA ALA A 227 -13.60 0.37 -13.71
C ALA A 227 -14.59 0.80 -12.62
N LEU A 228 -14.70 2.11 -12.34
CA LEU A 228 -15.70 2.65 -11.41
C LEU A 228 -17.14 2.46 -11.91
N ASP A 229 -17.37 2.44 -13.23
CA ASP A 229 -18.70 2.19 -13.81
C ASP A 229 -19.11 0.71 -13.71
N VAL A 230 -18.13 -0.21 -13.72
CA VAL A 230 -18.37 -1.66 -13.74
C VAL A 230 -18.32 -2.27 -12.33
N ALA A 231 -17.50 -1.71 -11.43
CA ALA A 231 -17.26 -2.30 -10.11
C ALA A 231 -18.50 -2.23 -9.22
N GLU A 232 -18.90 -3.38 -8.68
CA GLU A 232 -19.94 -3.50 -7.67
C GLU A 232 -19.38 -3.43 -6.24
N ALA A 233 -18.06 -3.62 -6.07
CA ALA A 233 -17.33 -3.49 -4.83
C ALA A 233 -16.51 -2.19 -4.84
N PRO A 234 -16.18 -1.62 -3.68
CA PRO A 234 -15.24 -0.53 -3.59
C PRO A 234 -13.90 -0.88 -4.23
N VAL A 235 -13.33 0.07 -4.98
CA VAL A 235 -12.00 -0.05 -5.59
C VAL A 235 -10.92 0.56 -4.70
N ILE A 236 -9.66 0.30 -5.00
CA ILE A 236 -8.52 0.95 -4.35
C ILE A 236 -7.56 1.56 -5.38
N TRP A 237 -6.75 2.47 -4.92
CA TRP A 237 -5.44 2.80 -5.47
C TRP A 237 -4.44 2.41 -4.40
N SER A 238 -3.71 1.32 -4.61
CA SER A 238 -2.76 0.79 -3.61
C SER A 238 -1.62 1.74 -3.31
N HIS A 239 -1.21 2.56 -4.31
CA HIS A 239 -0.16 3.58 -4.22
C HIS A 239 -0.35 4.63 -5.33
N ALA A 240 -1.02 5.73 -5.03
CA ALA A 240 -1.21 6.85 -5.95
C ALA A 240 -1.32 8.16 -5.16
N SER A 241 -1.17 9.31 -5.84
CA SER A 241 -1.31 10.63 -5.23
C SER A 241 -2.36 11.47 -5.96
N ALA A 242 -2.54 12.74 -5.60
CA ALA A 242 -3.56 13.62 -6.15
C ALA A 242 -3.00 14.44 -7.32
N ASN A 243 -3.63 14.38 -8.49
CA ASN A 243 -3.25 15.17 -9.67
C ASN A 243 -3.46 16.67 -9.45
N GLY A 244 -4.45 17.06 -8.62
CA GLY A 244 -4.71 18.45 -8.31
C GLY A 244 -3.61 19.15 -7.49
N ILE A 245 -2.71 18.39 -6.83
CA ILE A 245 -1.52 18.93 -6.15
C ILE A 245 -0.30 18.89 -7.07
N ARG A 246 -0.08 17.75 -7.72
CA ARG A 246 1.04 17.54 -8.64
C ARG A 246 0.53 16.90 -9.92
N GLU A 247 0.58 17.61 -11.04
CA GLU A 247 0.21 17.05 -12.34
C GLU A 247 1.21 15.96 -12.74
N HIS A 248 0.74 14.71 -12.71
CA HIS A 248 1.51 13.54 -13.08
C HIS A 248 0.57 12.44 -13.60
N PRO A 249 0.93 11.68 -14.65
CA PRO A 249 0.07 10.62 -15.20
C PRO A 249 -0.36 9.55 -14.17
N ARG A 250 0.50 9.28 -13.19
CA ARG A 250 0.26 8.31 -12.12
C ARG A 250 -0.67 8.83 -11.01
N ASN A 251 -0.96 10.12 -10.96
CA ASN A 251 -1.79 10.73 -9.94
C ASN A 251 -3.27 10.72 -10.34
N VAL A 252 -4.15 10.57 -9.34
CA VAL A 252 -5.59 10.46 -9.53
C VAL A 252 -6.19 11.84 -9.80
N PRO A 253 -6.91 12.03 -10.92
CA PRO A 253 -7.59 13.29 -11.20
C PRO A 253 -8.72 13.61 -10.20
N ASP A 254 -8.93 14.89 -9.85
CA ASP A 254 -9.99 15.32 -8.93
C ASP A 254 -11.38 14.88 -9.36
N GLN A 255 -11.63 14.80 -10.67
CA GLN A 255 -12.89 14.27 -11.21
C GLN A 255 -13.11 12.80 -10.86
N VAL A 256 -12.05 12.00 -10.77
CA VAL A 256 -12.11 10.60 -10.34
C VAL A 256 -12.23 10.53 -8.81
N LEU A 257 -11.46 11.34 -8.08
CA LEU A 257 -11.57 11.45 -6.62
C LEU A 257 -13.00 11.76 -6.16
N SER A 258 -13.70 12.64 -6.89
CA SER A 258 -15.08 13.04 -6.56
C SER A 258 -16.11 11.91 -6.72
N ARG A 259 -15.76 10.79 -7.38
CA ARG A 259 -16.62 9.59 -7.54
C ARG A 259 -16.50 8.61 -6.37
N LEU A 260 -15.47 8.75 -5.53
CA LEU A 260 -15.19 7.80 -4.44
C LEU A 260 -16.30 7.73 -3.37
N PRO A 261 -16.98 8.83 -2.99
CA PRO A 261 -18.09 8.75 -2.05
C PRO A 261 -19.23 7.82 -2.53
N ASP A 262 -19.46 7.72 -3.83
CA ASP A 262 -20.49 6.85 -4.40
C ASP A 262 -20.02 5.39 -4.52
N ASN A 263 -18.74 5.18 -4.85
CA ASN A 263 -18.16 3.83 -4.98
C ASN A 263 -17.74 3.20 -3.64
N GLY A 264 -17.36 4.03 -2.66
CA GLY A 264 -16.83 3.57 -1.37
C GLY A 264 -15.33 3.30 -1.36
N GLY A 265 -14.60 3.55 -2.45
CA GLY A 265 -13.18 3.25 -2.62
C GLY A 265 -12.22 4.08 -1.75
N VAL A 266 -10.92 3.77 -1.84
CA VAL A 266 -9.85 4.43 -1.09
C VAL A 266 -8.64 4.68 -1.99
N VAL A 267 -8.09 5.91 -1.94
CA VAL A 267 -6.76 6.22 -2.48
C VAL A 267 -5.74 6.14 -1.35
N MET A 268 -4.75 5.28 -1.52
CA MET A 268 -3.64 5.12 -0.59
C MET A 268 -2.47 5.95 -1.13
N VAL A 269 -2.16 7.05 -0.42
CA VAL A 269 -1.20 8.06 -0.90
C VAL A 269 0.21 7.49 -0.88
N THR A 270 0.90 7.62 -2.03
CA THR A 270 2.27 7.11 -2.22
C THR A 270 3.35 8.10 -1.76
N PHE A 271 4.56 7.59 -1.53
CA PHE A 271 5.74 8.36 -1.14
C PHE A 271 6.74 8.55 -2.29
N VAL A 272 6.38 8.24 -3.52
CA VAL A 272 7.22 8.47 -4.71
C VAL A 272 7.51 9.96 -4.86
N PRO A 273 8.76 10.44 -4.74
CA PRO A 273 9.08 11.86 -4.71
C PRO A 273 8.56 12.64 -5.92
N SER A 274 8.72 12.09 -7.13
CA SER A 274 8.27 12.75 -8.37
C SER A 274 6.76 12.85 -8.53
N PHE A 275 5.97 12.06 -7.75
CA PHE A 275 4.50 12.10 -7.79
C PHE A 275 3.94 13.10 -6.76
N VAL A 276 4.72 13.45 -5.74
CA VAL A 276 4.26 14.31 -4.64
C VAL A 276 4.84 15.73 -4.71
N SER A 277 5.95 15.94 -5.42
CA SER A 277 6.56 17.26 -5.53
C SER A 277 7.11 17.56 -6.92
N GLU A 278 7.18 18.84 -7.29
CA GLU A 278 7.96 19.33 -8.44
C GLU A 278 9.44 19.55 -8.08
N SER A 279 9.73 19.61 -6.77
CA SER A 279 11.08 19.75 -6.25
C SER A 279 11.82 18.42 -6.32
N ASP A 280 13.13 18.48 -6.59
CA ASP A 280 14.01 17.32 -6.46
C ASP A 280 14.13 16.82 -5.01
N GLU A 281 13.70 17.64 -4.03
CA GLU A 281 13.69 17.33 -2.60
C GLU A 281 12.25 17.32 -2.08
N ALA A 282 11.51 16.24 -2.38
CA ALA A 282 10.21 15.99 -1.78
C ALA A 282 10.33 15.76 -0.26
N THR A 283 9.31 16.14 0.49
CA THR A 283 9.31 16.08 1.95
C THR A 283 8.05 15.35 2.46
N LEU A 284 8.08 14.95 3.72
CA LEU A 284 6.91 14.45 4.46
C LEU A 284 5.71 15.43 4.37
N SER A 285 5.99 16.75 4.34
CA SER A 285 4.94 17.76 4.22
C SER A 285 4.24 17.69 2.85
N ASP A 286 4.99 17.44 1.77
CA ASP A 286 4.39 17.27 0.43
C ASP A 286 3.45 16.06 0.39
N VAL A 287 3.84 14.94 1.00
CA VAL A 287 2.97 13.76 1.14
C VAL A 287 1.71 14.10 1.95
N ALA A 288 1.85 14.83 3.05
CA ALA A 288 0.72 15.25 3.86
C ALA A 288 -0.22 16.21 3.10
N ASP A 289 0.28 17.04 2.18
CA ASP A 289 -0.53 17.90 1.31
C ASP A 289 -1.42 17.06 0.37
N HIS A 290 -0.90 15.96 -0.18
CA HIS A 290 -1.69 15.03 -0.99
C HIS A 290 -2.77 14.32 -0.16
N ILE A 291 -2.46 13.91 1.06
CA ILE A 291 -3.43 13.30 1.99
C ILE A 291 -4.55 14.29 2.31
N ASP A 292 -4.22 15.54 2.62
CA ASP A 292 -5.18 16.62 2.87
C ASP A 292 -6.07 16.86 1.63
N HIS A 293 -5.49 16.86 0.43
CA HIS A 293 -6.23 17.10 -0.81
C HIS A 293 -7.21 15.96 -1.12
N VAL A 294 -6.76 14.70 -1.04
CA VAL A 294 -7.65 13.53 -1.23
C VAL A 294 -8.80 13.59 -0.23
N ALA A 295 -8.51 13.87 1.06
CA ALA A 295 -9.54 13.99 2.08
C ALA A 295 -10.49 15.16 1.83
N ALA A 296 -10.00 16.27 1.27
CA ALA A 296 -10.84 17.43 0.93
C ALA A 296 -11.79 17.17 -0.24
N ILE A 297 -11.36 16.44 -1.27
CA ILE A 297 -12.16 16.16 -2.47
C ILE A 297 -13.06 14.94 -2.29
N ALA A 298 -12.51 13.82 -1.83
CA ALA A 298 -13.22 12.55 -1.71
C ALA A 298 -13.86 12.33 -0.33
N GLY A 299 -13.39 13.03 0.69
CA GLY A 299 -13.77 12.82 2.08
C GLY A 299 -12.78 11.92 2.84
N ILE A 300 -12.79 12.08 4.17
CA ILE A 300 -11.88 11.38 5.08
C ILE A 300 -12.03 9.84 5.05
N ASP A 301 -13.14 9.33 4.60
CA ASP A 301 -13.41 7.89 4.50
C ASP A 301 -12.74 7.23 3.28
N HIS A 302 -12.08 8.03 2.42
CA HIS A 302 -11.57 7.60 1.11
C HIS A 302 -10.06 7.78 0.94
N VAL A 303 -9.31 7.96 2.02
CA VAL A 303 -7.86 8.13 2.01
C VAL A 303 -7.16 7.08 2.88
N GLY A 304 -5.99 6.63 2.44
CA GLY A 304 -5.11 5.66 3.10
C GLY A 304 -3.64 5.96 2.81
N ILE A 305 -2.76 5.03 3.14
CA ILE A 305 -1.31 5.11 2.90
C ILE A 305 -0.86 3.90 2.09
N GLY A 306 -0.08 4.13 1.02
CA GLY A 306 0.54 3.11 0.20
C GLY A 306 1.92 3.57 -0.23
N SER A 307 2.93 3.30 0.60
CA SER A 307 4.22 3.97 0.58
C SER A 307 5.04 3.79 -0.69
N ASP A 308 5.00 2.62 -1.28
CA ASP A 308 5.87 2.19 -2.38
C ASP A 308 7.33 1.98 -1.92
N PHE A 309 7.56 1.74 -0.62
CA PHE A 309 8.88 1.38 -0.11
C PHE A 309 9.41 0.11 -0.77
N ASP A 310 10.71 0.08 -0.98
CA ASP A 310 11.46 -0.99 -1.69
C ASP A 310 11.14 -1.09 -3.20
N GLY A 311 10.18 -0.31 -3.72
CA GLY A 311 9.90 -0.12 -5.15
C GLY A 311 10.46 1.19 -5.73
N ILE A 312 11.02 2.07 -4.88
CA ILE A 312 11.52 3.40 -5.25
C ILE A 312 13.00 3.58 -4.88
N ASP A 313 13.73 4.31 -5.72
CA ASP A 313 15.17 4.56 -5.53
C ASP A 313 15.46 5.70 -4.54
N SER A 314 14.50 6.55 -4.28
CA SER A 314 14.59 7.69 -3.36
C SER A 314 13.29 7.92 -2.63
N THR A 315 13.37 8.53 -1.46
CA THR A 315 12.24 8.75 -0.56
C THR A 315 12.13 10.23 -0.17
N PRO A 316 10.94 10.73 0.22
CA PRO A 316 10.80 12.08 0.74
C PRO A 316 11.57 12.26 2.06
N ILE A 317 12.15 13.46 2.25
CA ILE A 317 12.80 13.83 3.52
C ILE A 317 11.80 13.73 4.66
N GLY A 318 12.13 12.93 5.69
CA GLY A 318 11.27 12.63 6.83
C GLY A 318 10.41 11.37 6.66
N LEU A 319 10.50 10.72 5.48
CA LEU A 319 9.86 9.42 5.17
C LEU A 319 10.88 8.49 4.51
N GLU A 320 12.04 8.30 5.15
CA GLU A 320 13.18 7.59 4.58
C GLU A 320 12.99 6.06 4.54
N ASP A 321 12.18 5.52 5.43
CA ASP A 321 11.91 4.07 5.51
C ASP A 321 10.65 3.76 6.35
N VAL A 322 10.29 2.50 6.45
CA VAL A 322 9.07 2.04 7.16
C VAL A 322 9.01 2.42 8.64
N SER A 323 10.05 2.98 9.25
CA SER A 323 10.04 3.44 10.66
C SER A 323 9.42 4.82 10.82
N THR A 324 9.19 5.56 9.74
CA THR A 324 8.88 6.99 9.76
C THR A 324 7.39 7.33 9.77
N TYR A 325 6.50 6.37 9.63
CA TYR A 325 5.04 6.60 9.65
C TYR A 325 4.54 7.41 10.85
N PRO A 326 5.03 7.21 12.11
CA PRO A 326 4.57 8.03 13.23
C PRO A 326 4.83 9.53 13.03
N SER A 327 5.88 9.91 12.28
CA SER A 327 6.18 11.30 11.95
C SER A 327 5.12 11.91 11.02
N LEU A 328 4.62 11.14 10.04
CA LEU A 328 3.54 11.56 9.15
C LEU A 328 2.23 11.76 9.93
N PHE A 329 1.89 10.84 10.83
CA PHE A 329 0.70 10.96 11.68
C PHE A 329 0.80 12.14 12.65
N ALA A 330 1.99 12.43 13.18
CA ALA A 330 2.24 13.60 14.00
C ALA A 330 2.05 14.90 13.21
N GLU A 331 2.50 14.95 11.96
CA GLU A 331 2.30 16.10 11.07
C GLU A 331 0.82 16.33 10.77
N LEU A 332 0.07 15.28 10.41
CA LEU A 332 -1.36 15.39 10.17
C LEU A 332 -2.11 15.85 11.44
N SER A 333 -1.69 15.37 12.62
CA SER A 333 -2.21 15.89 13.90
C SER A 333 -1.93 17.39 14.09
N ARG A 334 -0.74 17.89 13.69
CA ARG A 334 -0.43 19.35 13.72
C ARG A 334 -1.31 20.14 12.76
N ARG A 335 -1.70 19.54 11.64
CA ARG A 335 -2.62 20.12 10.65
C ARG A 335 -4.08 20.09 11.12
N GLY A 336 -4.38 19.48 12.27
CA GLY A 336 -5.71 19.49 12.89
C GLY A 336 -6.53 18.23 12.67
N TRP A 337 -5.93 17.14 12.13
CA TRP A 337 -6.59 15.84 12.03
C TRP A 337 -6.90 15.30 13.42
N THR A 338 -8.13 14.88 13.63
CA THR A 338 -8.56 14.27 14.90
C THR A 338 -8.02 12.84 15.02
N GLU A 339 -7.99 12.29 16.24
CA GLU A 339 -7.63 10.87 16.42
C GLU A 339 -8.54 9.92 15.63
N GLN A 340 -9.80 10.29 15.42
CA GLN A 340 -10.73 9.51 14.61
C GLN A 340 -10.34 9.55 13.13
N ASP A 341 -9.97 10.71 12.59
CA ASP A 341 -9.52 10.85 11.20
C ASP A 341 -8.24 10.05 10.96
N LEU A 342 -7.31 10.14 11.92
CA LEU A 342 -6.05 9.40 11.87
C LEU A 342 -6.26 7.87 11.93
N ARG A 343 -7.25 7.37 12.69
CA ARG A 343 -7.61 5.93 12.67
C ARG A 343 -8.16 5.50 11.33
N LYS A 344 -8.99 6.31 10.71
CA LYS A 344 -9.51 6.05 9.37
C LYS A 344 -8.38 5.94 8.36
N LEU A 345 -7.46 6.92 8.34
CA LEU A 345 -6.28 6.93 7.50
C LEU A 345 -5.38 5.71 7.76
N ALA A 346 -5.15 5.36 9.02
CA ALA A 346 -4.28 4.25 9.41
C ALA A 346 -4.74 2.92 8.80
N GLY A 347 -6.04 2.64 8.84
CA GLY A 347 -6.50 1.36 8.28
C GLY A 347 -8.00 1.11 8.36
N GLU A 348 -8.78 1.90 9.14
CA GLU A 348 -10.22 1.64 9.23
C GLU A 348 -10.92 1.77 7.88
N ASN A 349 -10.47 2.71 7.02
CA ASN A 349 -10.99 2.88 5.67
C ASN A 349 -10.75 1.64 4.81
N LEU A 350 -9.53 1.10 4.79
CA LEU A 350 -9.22 -0.10 4.01
C LEU A 350 -9.90 -1.34 4.58
N LEU A 351 -9.99 -1.47 5.89
CA LEU A 351 -10.76 -2.56 6.53
C LEU A 351 -12.24 -2.51 6.15
N ARG A 352 -12.83 -1.32 5.98
CA ARG A 352 -14.19 -1.14 5.47
C ARG A 352 -14.29 -1.63 4.03
N VAL A 353 -13.40 -1.16 3.16
CA VAL A 353 -13.34 -1.57 1.74
C VAL A 353 -13.25 -3.09 1.60
N MET A 354 -12.36 -3.74 2.34
CA MET A 354 -12.22 -5.20 2.32
C MET A 354 -13.51 -5.92 2.73
N ARG A 355 -14.16 -5.49 3.83
CA ARG A 355 -15.43 -6.09 4.29
C ARG A 355 -16.55 -5.92 3.28
N GLU A 356 -16.64 -4.78 2.62
CA GLU A 356 -17.61 -4.51 1.57
C GLU A 356 -17.35 -5.38 0.34
N ALA A 357 -16.09 -5.50 -0.11
CA ALA A 357 -15.70 -6.39 -1.21
C ALA A 357 -16.03 -7.87 -0.89
N GLU A 358 -15.75 -8.32 0.33
CA GLU A 358 -16.13 -9.66 0.79
C GLU A 358 -17.66 -9.88 0.81
N ALA A 359 -18.42 -8.85 1.19
CA ALA A 359 -19.88 -8.93 1.19
C ALA A 359 -20.45 -9.01 -0.23
N VAL A 360 -19.90 -8.21 -1.16
CA VAL A 360 -20.23 -8.25 -2.59
C VAL A 360 -19.89 -9.63 -3.16
N ALA A 361 -18.70 -10.16 -2.88
CA ALA A 361 -18.28 -11.47 -3.34
C ALA A 361 -19.23 -12.58 -2.90
N ARG A 362 -19.62 -12.60 -1.60
CA ARG A 362 -20.59 -13.56 -1.08
C ARG A 362 -21.94 -13.49 -1.79
N ARG A 363 -22.37 -12.31 -2.22
CA ARG A 363 -23.59 -12.13 -3.02
C ARG A 363 -23.41 -12.69 -4.43
N LEU A 364 -22.38 -12.23 -5.14
CA LEU A 364 -22.13 -12.57 -6.54
C LEU A 364 -21.87 -14.08 -6.73
N GLN A 365 -21.18 -14.73 -5.79
CA GLN A 365 -20.93 -16.18 -5.84
C GLN A 365 -22.21 -17.01 -5.69
N ARG A 366 -23.26 -16.49 -5.04
CA ARG A 366 -24.57 -17.17 -4.99
C ARG A 366 -25.35 -17.00 -6.30
N ASP A 367 -25.14 -15.86 -6.96
CA ASP A 367 -25.97 -15.46 -8.11
C ASP A 367 -25.41 -16.01 -9.44
N ALA A 368 -24.09 -16.22 -9.54
CA ALA A 368 -23.45 -16.68 -10.77
C ALA A 368 -22.22 -17.59 -10.54
N PRO A 369 -22.01 -18.58 -11.43
CA PRO A 369 -20.78 -19.36 -11.45
C PRO A 369 -19.58 -18.50 -11.88
N PRO A 370 -18.32 -19.00 -11.73
CA PRO A 370 -17.14 -18.36 -12.28
C PRO A 370 -17.28 -18.10 -13.79
N SER A 371 -16.83 -16.92 -14.23
CA SER A 371 -16.81 -16.60 -15.65
C SER A 371 -15.83 -17.50 -16.42
N THR A 372 -16.24 -17.95 -17.59
CA THR A 372 -15.42 -18.74 -18.53
C THR A 372 -15.14 -17.98 -19.82
N ALA A 373 -15.48 -16.68 -19.86
CA ALA A 373 -15.25 -15.84 -21.03
C ALA A 373 -13.76 -15.76 -21.35
N THR A 374 -13.44 -15.69 -22.63
CA THR A 374 -12.10 -15.42 -23.14
C THR A 374 -12.06 -14.09 -23.84
N ILE A 375 -10.87 -13.50 -23.98
CA ILE A 375 -10.70 -12.22 -24.65
C ILE A 375 -11.15 -12.28 -26.10
N GLU A 376 -10.86 -13.40 -26.80
CA GLU A 376 -11.27 -13.59 -28.18
C GLU A 376 -12.81 -13.64 -28.36
N GLN A 377 -13.52 -14.15 -27.35
CA GLN A 377 -14.99 -14.18 -27.36
C GLN A 377 -15.61 -12.80 -27.16
N LEU A 378 -14.97 -11.94 -26.36
CA LEU A 378 -15.51 -10.64 -25.98
C LEU A 378 -15.02 -9.50 -26.89
N ASP A 379 -13.72 -9.50 -27.24
CA ASP A 379 -13.09 -8.40 -27.94
C ASP A 379 -12.63 -8.79 -29.37
N GLY A 380 -12.74 -10.07 -29.73
CA GLY A 380 -12.28 -10.59 -31.01
C GLY A 380 -10.81 -11.05 -30.98
N PRO A 381 -10.26 -11.48 -32.11
CA PRO A 381 -8.89 -11.98 -32.16
C PRO A 381 -7.88 -10.87 -31.82
N ILE A 382 -6.92 -11.21 -30.94
CA ILE A 382 -5.82 -10.32 -30.58
C ILE A 382 -4.95 -10.10 -31.83
N SER A 383 -4.77 -8.85 -32.25
CA SER A 383 -3.84 -8.54 -33.35
C SER A 383 -2.41 -8.66 -32.83
N ASN A 384 -1.61 -9.47 -33.48
CA ASN A 384 -0.16 -9.59 -33.21
C ASN A 384 0.63 -8.50 -33.95
N ASP A 385 0.08 -7.27 -34.07
CA ASP A 385 0.76 -6.17 -34.76
C ASP A 385 1.62 -5.32 -33.83
#